data_bfad140af12f0ce4c1f8187b7c88cb0f
#
_entry.id   bfad140af12f0ce4c1f8187b7c88cb0f
#
_cell.length_a   1.000
_cell.length_b   1.000
_cell.length_c   1.000
_cell.angle_alpha   90.00
_cell.angle_beta   90.00
_cell.angle_gamma   90.00
#
_symmetry.space_group_name_H-M   'P 1'
#
loop_
_entity.id
_entity.type
_entity.pdbx_description
1 polymer ?
#
loop_
_entity_poly.entity_id
_entity_poly.type
_entity_poly.pdbx_seq_one_letter_code
_entity_poly.pdbx_strand_id
1 'polypeptide(L)'
;MFNLNKSNCFFLFISGVDLRKGFGGLEGIIRRDGRNPLEGDVFVFINSSRTTMKLLHWERGGYVIYHKRPECGRISHKVFVKNAVGFRRIRWDEMVLLIEGIAPSVRRRKRFNKGEKVA
;
A
#
# COMPACT_ATOMS: atom_id res chain seq x y z
N MET A 1 -0.18 -10.97 -7.83
CA MET A 1 0.07 -9.78 -8.61
C MET A 1 0.90 -10.10 -9.83
N PHE A 2 0.23 -10.48 -10.85
CA PHE A 2 0.90 -11.10 -11.99
C PHE A 2 1.73 -10.14 -12.81
N ASN A 3 1.28 -8.90 -12.94
CA ASN A 3 1.93 -7.97 -13.83
C ASN A 3 2.79 -6.93 -13.14
N LEU A 4 3.00 -7.10 -11.85
CA LEU A 4 3.82 -6.17 -11.09
C LEU A 4 5.18 -6.77 -10.83
N ASN A 5 6.22 -5.97 -11.01
CA ASN A 5 7.58 -6.41 -10.75
C ASN A 5 8.44 -5.19 -10.42
N LYS A 6 9.71 -5.45 -10.16
CA LYS A 6 10.61 -4.39 -9.69
C LYS A 6 10.87 -3.29 -10.72
N SER A 7 10.49 -3.49 -11.97
CA SER A 7 10.65 -2.43 -12.97
C SER A 7 9.52 -1.41 -12.93
N ASN A 8 8.43 -1.70 -12.22
CA ASN A 8 7.37 -0.72 -12.02
C ASN A 8 7.80 0.33 -11.00
N CYS A 9 7.27 1.53 -11.14
CA CYS A 9 7.42 2.56 -10.11
C CYS A 9 6.21 2.51 -9.20
N PHE A 10 6.45 2.52 -7.90
CA PHE A 10 5.40 2.40 -6.88
C PHE A 10 5.33 3.69 -6.09
N PHE A 11 4.13 4.22 -5.94
CA PHE A 11 3.87 5.43 -5.16
C PHE A 11 2.87 5.12 -4.07
N LEU A 12 3.23 5.40 -2.84
CA LEU A 12 2.39 5.19 -1.68
C LEU A 12 1.73 6.50 -1.29
N PHE A 13 0.40 6.50 -1.19
CA PHE A 13 -0.32 7.65 -0.67
C PHE A 13 -0.15 7.67 0.85
N ILE A 14 0.37 8.78 1.36
CA ILE A 14 0.87 8.83 2.74
C ILE A 14 -0.17 9.25 3.77
N SER A 15 -1.43 9.20 3.40
CA SER A 15 -2.57 9.45 4.30
C SER A 15 -3.59 8.34 4.16
N GLY A 16 -4.41 8.14 5.18
CA GLY A 16 -5.47 7.16 5.11
C GLY A 16 -6.51 7.53 4.06
N VAL A 17 -7.06 6.53 3.38
CA VAL A 17 -8.04 6.72 2.31
C VAL A 17 -9.24 5.82 2.59
N ASP A 18 -10.42 6.31 2.26
CA ASP A 18 -11.63 5.48 2.28
C ASP A 18 -11.56 4.54 1.08
N LEU A 19 -11.25 3.28 1.33
CA LEU A 19 -11.06 2.30 0.26
C LEU A 19 -12.36 1.75 -0.31
N ARG A 20 -13.50 2.30 0.11
CA ARG A 20 -14.75 2.02 -0.59
C ARG A 20 -14.84 2.75 -1.91
N LYS A 21 -13.97 3.71 -2.13
CA LYS A 21 -13.86 4.38 -3.43
C LYS A 21 -13.46 3.38 -4.50
N GLY A 22 -14.11 3.48 -5.66
CA GLY A 22 -13.75 2.67 -6.80
C GLY A 22 -12.68 3.35 -7.64
N PHE A 23 -12.56 2.91 -8.90
CA PHE A 23 -11.54 3.43 -9.80
C PHE A 23 -11.58 4.95 -9.91
N GLY A 24 -12.77 5.53 -10.11
CA GLY A 24 -12.89 6.98 -10.30
C GLY A 24 -12.44 7.76 -9.09
N GLY A 25 -12.76 7.28 -7.89
CA GLY A 25 -12.37 7.96 -6.66
C GLY A 25 -10.86 7.93 -6.46
N LEU A 26 -10.25 6.79 -6.69
CA LEU A 26 -8.79 6.65 -6.54
C LEU A 26 -8.05 7.40 -7.64
N GLU A 27 -8.55 7.31 -8.87
CA GLU A 27 -7.97 8.08 -9.98
C GLU A 27 -8.00 9.57 -9.68
N GLY A 28 -9.10 10.05 -9.10
CA GLY A 28 -9.21 11.45 -8.73
C GLY A 28 -8.14 11.90 -7.75
N ILE A 29 -7.80 11.05 -6.79
CA ILE A 29 -6.73 11.35 -5.83
C ILE A 29 -5.39 11.51 -6.56
N ILE A 30 -5.11 10.60 -7.48
CA ILE A 30 -3.87 10.61 -8.25
C ILE A 30 -3.76 11.89 -9.07
N ARG A 31 -4.84 12.24 -9.77
CA ARG A 31 -4.83 13.42 -10.65
C ARG A 31 -4.75 14.73 -9.86
N ARG A 32 -5.35 14.77 -8.68
CA ARG A 32 -5.23 15.96 -7.83
C ARG A 32 -3.80 16.19 -7.37
N ASP A 33 -3.00 15.13 -7.31
CA ASP A 33 -1.57 15.25 -6.98
C ASP A 33 -0.72 15.62 -8.20
N GLY A 34 -1.35 15.85 -9.35
CA GLY A 34 -0.64 16.22 -10.57
C GLY A 34 -0.05 15.03 -11.30
N ARG A 35 -0.43 13.82 -10.96
CA ARG A 35 0.11 12.62 -11.58
C ARG A 35 -0.87 12.07 -12.60
N ASN A 36 -0.33 11.32 -13.56
CA ASN A 36 -1.15 10.69 -14.59
C ASN A 36 -1.18 9.18 -14.35
N PRO A 37 -2.33 8.62 -13.95
CA PRO A 37 -2.40 7.19 -13.68
C PRO A 37 -2.25 6.31 -14.91
N LEU A 38 -2.31 6.86 -16.09
CA LEU A 38 -2.21 6.08 -17.34
C LEU A 38 -0.77 5.79 -17.75
N GLU A 39 0.21 6.28 -17.01
CA GLU A 39 1.62 6.10 -17.37
C GLU A 39 2.22 4.79 -16.88
N GLY A 40 1.42 3.95 -16.22
CA GLY A 40 1.89 2.63 -15.82
C GLY A 40 2.49 2.56 -14.42
N ASP A 41 2.51 3.66 -13.69
CA ASP A 41 2.93 3.62 -12.29
C ASP A 41 1.87 2.90 -11.46
N VAL A 42 2.31 2.33 -10.35
CA VAL A 42 1.42 1.64 -9.41
C VAL A 42 1.19 2.55 -8.21
N PHE A 43 -0.07 2.76 -7.88
CA PHE A 43 -0.43 3.63 -6.76
C PHE A 43 -1.03 2.80 -5.64
N VAL A 44 -0.49 2.98 -4.44
CA VAL A 44 -0.84 2.18 -3.26
C VAL A 44 -1.62 3.05 -2.30
N PHE A 45 -2.78 2.55 -1.89
CA PHE A 45 -3.67 3.24 -0.95
C PHE A 45 -3.95 2.33 0.23
N ILE A 46 -3.94 2.91 1.43
CA ILE A 46 -4.17 2.16 2.66
C ILE A 46 -5.25 2.89 3.45
N ASN A 47 -6.19 2.13 4.03
CA ASN A 47 -7.24 2.75 4.83
C ASN A 47 -6.69 3.27 6.16
N SER A 48 -7.46 4.15 6.81
CA SER A 48 -7.00 4.81 8.04
C SER A 48 -6.69 3.83 9.16
N SER A 49 -7.45 2.74 9.25
CA SER A 49 -7.21 1.72 10.27
C SER A 49 -6.05 0.79 9.93
N ARG A 50 -5.48 0.92 8.75
CA ARG A 50 -4.34 0.14 8.29
C ARG A 50 -4.62 -1.36 8.24
N THR A 51 -5.86 -1.70 7.90
CA THR A 51 -6.29 -3.10 7.81
C THR A 51 -6.44 -3.57 6.38
N THR A 52 -6.39 -2.65 5.42
CA THR A 52 -6.66 -2.97 4.02
C THR A 52 -5.82 -2.09 3.12
N MET A 53 -5.38 -2.67 2.03
CA MET A 53 -4.56 -1.98 1.04
C MET A 53 -5.12 -2.24 -0.34
N LYS A 54 -5.11 -1.22 -1.20
CA LYS A 54 -5.45 -1.36 -2.61
C LYS A 54 -4.34 -0.76 -3.46
N LEU A 55 -4.04 -1.43 -4.57
CA LEU A 55 -3.10 -0.92 -5.56
C LEU A 55 -3.86 -0.68 -6.84
N LEU A 56 -3.74 0.52 -7.39
CA LEU A 56 -4.32 0.87 -8.67
C LEU A 56 -3.23 0.90 -9.73
N HIS A 57 -3.45 0.19 -10.82
CA HIS A 57 -2.46 0.08 -11.88
C HIS A 57 -3.17 0.07 -13.23
N TRP A 58 -2.71 0.92 -14.15
CA TRP A 58 -3.19 0.90 -15.53
C TRP A 58 -2.45 -0.23 -16.26
N GLU A 59 -3.21 -1.19 -16.73
CA GLU A 59 -2.68 -2.28 -17.53
C GLU A 59 -3.43 -2.27 -18.86
N ARG A 60 -2.72 -2.41 -19.90
CA ARG A 60 -3.19 -2.50 -21.27
C ARG A 60 -4.73 -2.47 -21.43
N GLY A 61 -5.26 -1.27 -21.62
CA GLY A 61 -6.69 -1.08 -21.90
C GLY A 61 -7.60 -0.96 -20.70
N GLY A 62 -7.07 -0.96 -19.50
CA GLY A 62 -7.95 -0.81 -18.33
C GLY A 62 -7.18 -0.70 -17.03
N TYR A 63 -7.90 -0.30 -15.99
CA TYR A 63 -7.35 -0.30 -14.65
C TYR A 63 -7.53 -1.65 -14.00
N VAL A 64 -6.56 -2.01 -13.16
CA VAL A 64 -6.67 -3.16 -12.28
C VAL A 64 -6.48 -2.66 -10.85
N ILE A 65 -7.32 -3.13 -9.94
CA ILE A 65 -7.16 -2.90 -8.53
C ILE A 65 -6.79 -4.22 -7.88
N TYR A 66 -5.64 -4.25 -7.21
CA TYR A 66 -5.25 -5.37 -6.36
C TYR A 66 -5.67 -5.02 -4.95
N HIS A 67 -6.39 -5.90 -4.31
CA HIS A 67 -6.94 -5.66 -2.98
C HIS A 67 -6.32 -6.66 -2.01
N LYS A 68 -5.69 -6.17 -0.97
CA LYS A 68 -5.04 -7.02 0.01
C LYS A 68 -5.49 -6.64 1.40
N ARG A 69 -5.90 -7.64 2.15
CA ARG A 69 -6.24 -7.50 3.56
C ARG A 69 -5.32 -8.42 4.35
N PRO A 70 -4.41 -7.89 5.17
CA PRO A 70 -3.55 -8.75 5.99
C PRO A 70 -4.39 -9.72 6.81
N GLU A 71 -3.91 -10.93 6.92
CA GLU A 71 -4.65 -11.98 7.62
C GLU A 71 -4.82 -11.64 9.10
N CYS A 72 -3.82 -11.06 9.69
CA CYS A 72 -3.90 -10.62 11.07
C CYS A 72 -3.03 -9.39 11.26
N GLY A 73 -3.37 -8.62 12.30
CA GLY A 73 -2.62 -7.41 12.60
C GLY A 73 -2.94 -6.27 11.66
N ARG A 74 -2.08 -5.27 11.68
CA ARG A 74 -2.26 -4.07 10.89
C ARG A 74 -0.97 -3.74 10.15
N ILE A 75 -1.10 -3.02 9.04
CA ILE A 75 0.03 -2.46 8.35
C ILE A 75 0.68 -1.43 9.27
N SER A 76 2.00 -1.33 9.22
CA SER A 76 2.73 -0.42 10.09
C SER A 76 2.24 1.02 9.95
N HIS A 77 2.09 1.73 11.06
CA HIS A 77 1.71 3.14 11.03
C HIS A 77 2.75 4.03 10.34
N LYS A 78 3.93 3.50 10.10
CA LYS A 78 4.99 4.25 9.41
C LYS A 78 4.68 4.51 7.94
N VAL A 79 3.62 3.88 7.40
CA VAL A 79 3.20 4.17 6.03
C VAL A 79 2.60 5.58 5.91
N PHE A 80 2.12 6.15 7.02
CA PHE A 80 1.50 7.46 7.01
C PHE A 80 2.46 8.53 7.54
N VAL A 81 2.34 9.73 6.98
CA VAL A 81 3.08 10.89 7.45
C VAL A 81 2.06 11.87 8.03
N LYS A 82 2.24 12.21 9.29
CA LYS A 82 1.31 13.08 10.00
C LYS A 82 1.25 14.45 9.35
N ASN A 83 0.03 14.94 9.16
CA ASN A 83 -0.22 16.29 8.63
C ASN A 83 0.33 16.48 7.21
N ALA A 84 0.43 15.41 6.45
CA ALA A 84 0.90 15.50 5.07
C ALA A 84 -0.05 14.75 4.15
N VAL A 85 -0.13 15.21 2.91
CA VAL A 85 -0.94 14.59 1.86
C VAL A 85 -0.06 14.48 0.62
N GLY A 86 -0.23 13.40 -0.12
CA GLY A 86 0.52 13.20 -1.35
C GLY A 86 1.06 11.80 -1.44
N PHE A 87 1.93 11.60 -2.41
CA PHE A 87 2.51 10.30 -2.68
C PHE A 87 4.00 10.31 -2.40
N ARG A 88 4.49 9.18 -1.86
CA ARG A 88 5.92 8.95 -1.66
C ARG A 88 6.31 7.75 -2.52
N ARG A 89 7.38 7.88 -3.28
CA ARG A 89 7.89 6.74 -4.03
C ARG A 89 8.47 5.72 -3.08
N ILE A 90 8.10 4.45 -3.25
CA ILE A 90 8.63 3.37 -2.43
C ILE A 90 9.35 2.36 -3.33
N ARG A 91 10.29 1.64 -2.73
CA ARG A 91 11.06 0.63 -3.44
C ARG A 91 10.26 -0.66 -3.55
N TRP A 92 10.67 -1.49 -4.49
CA TRP A 92 10.07 -2.79 -4.69
C TRP A 92 10.08 -3.63 -3.40
N ASP A 93 11.19 -3.63 -2.66
CA ASP A 93 11.28 -4.41 -1.43
C ASP A 93 10.32 -3.91 -0.35
N GLU A 94 10.12 -2.58 -0.25
CA GLU A 94 9.11 -2.04 0.66
C GLU A 94 7.71 -2.51 0.25
N MET A 95 7.45 -2.51 -1.05
CA MET A 95 6.16 -2.93 -1.59
C MET A 95 5.88 -4.39 -1.27
N VAL A 96 6.88 -5.24 -1.45
CA VAL A 96 6.75 -6.67 -1.17
C VAL A 96 6.41 -6.90 0.30
N LEU A 97 7.07 -6.20 1.22
CA LEU A 97 6.78 -6.34 2.63
C LEU A 97 5.34 -5.93 2.97
N LEU A 98 4.86 -4.85 2.35
CA LEU A 98 3.48 -4.42 2.56
C LEU A 98 2.49 -5.48 2.07
N ILE A 99 2.74 -6.02 0.88
CA ILE A 99 1.84 -7.00 0.28
C ILE A 99 1.80 -8.29 1.09
N GLU A 100 2.95 -8.72 1.58
CA GLU A 100 3.02 -9.96 2.33
C GLU A 100 2.52 -9.81 3.75
N GLY A 101 2.27 -8.57 4.18
CA GLY A 101 1.78 -8.34 5.51
C GLY A 101 2.83 -8.53 6.59
N ILE A 102 4.10 -8.54 6.22
CA ILE A 102 5.18 -8.66 7.19
C ILE A 102 5.45 -7.28 7.73
N ALA A 103 5.04 -7.06 8.96
CA ALA A 103 5.25 -5.77 9.57
C ALA A 103 6.72 -5.59 9.89
N PRO A 104 7.29 -4.46 9.53
CA PRO A 104 8.67 -4.19 9.90
C PRO A 104 8.88 -4.16 11.40
N SER A 105 7.80 -4.05 12.15
CA SER A 105 7.83 -3.94 13.60
C SER A 105 7.54 -5.22 14.31
N VAL A 106 7.59 -6.21 13.78
CA VAL A 106 7.17 -7.39 14.47
C VAL A 106 8.05 -7.91 15.57
N ARG A 107 7.58 -7.77 15.45
CA ARG A 107 7.85 -8.42 15.99
C ARG A 107 8.00 -8.52 16.88
N ARG A 108 8.04 -8.57 17.11
CA ARG A 108 8.01 -9.01 17.87
C ARG A 108 8.06 -9.57 18.44
N ARG A 109 8.25 -9.69 18.41
CA ARG A 109 8.10 -10.56 18.82
C ARG A 109 8.35 -10.67 19.63
N LYS A 110 8.37 -10.76 19.87
CA LYS A 110 8.18 -11.29 20.49
C LYS A 110 8.00 -11.50 21.17
N ARG A 111 8.06 -11.54 21.42
CA ARG A 111 7.63 -12.19 21.96
C ARG A 111 7.56 -12.57 22.40
N PHE A 112 7.64 -12.58 22.36
CA PHE A 112 7.29 -13.47 22.62
C PHE A 112 7.74 -13.50 23.21
N ASN A 113 8.07 -13.57 23.30
CA ASN A 113 8.16 -14.16 23.64
C ASN A 113 8.39 -14.21 24.06
N LYS A 114 8.56 -14.25 24.30
CA LYS A 114 8.51 -14.92 24.51
C LYS A 114 8.51 -15.35 24.46
N GLY A 115 8.77 -15.13 24.43
CA GLY A 115 8.58 -16.03 24.23
C GLY A 115 8.53 -15.95 23.78
N GLU A 116 8.46 -16.02 23.38
CA GLU A 116 8.17 -16.39 22.84
C GLU A 116 8.24 -16.33 22.31
N LYS A 117 8.48 -16.33 22.17
CA LYS A 117 8.29 -16.72 21.63
C LYS A 117 8.57 -16.64 21.10
N VAL A 118 8.62 -16.54 21.01
CA VAL A 118 8.56 -16.88 20.46
C VAL A 118 8.72 -16.67 20.06
N ALA A 119 8.71 -16.46 19.93
CA ALA A 119 8.54 -16.78 19.60
C ALA A 119 8.66 -16.63 19.39
#